data_db66ab721a8ce2449add99057f0dacfb
#
_entry.id   db66ab721a8ce2449add99057f0dacfb
#
_cell.length_a   1.000
_cell.length_b   1.000
_cell.length_c   1.000
_cell.angle_alpha   90.00
_cell.angle_beta   90.00
_cell.angle_gamma   90.00
#
_symmetry.space_group_name_H-M   'P 1'
#
loop_
_entity.id
_entity.type
_entity.pdbx_description
1 polymer ?
#
loop_
_entity_poly.entity_id
_entity_poly.type
_entity_poly.pdbx_seq_one_letter_code
_entity_poly.pdbx_strand_id
1 'polypeptide(L)'
;MKELLNQSNKYIPPYNFVVSSRKINQYRYWYMIERKINMKVYDKIEAIFSRSFETKKTQKGVYNNPAVEVLKDSQWIGTEKIDGTNIRVHWDGYSISFAGRTDKAQIPPLLLKYLKEKFDCHELFEQIFGGKDVILFGEGYGKKINGNYLGKEDVDFILFDVYINGLYLERKAVEEIASLLNVKIVPITKQGTLDELVELVEKGFGSYLNKEVTAEGIVARPLVELRTNNGKRVITKIKYRDLHEKGGKIND
;
A
#
# COMPACT_ATOMS: atom_id res chain seq x y z
N MET A 1 -21.59 16.21 -11.07
CA MET A 1 -20.44 15.30 -11.16
C MET A 1 -20.03 14.91 -12.60
N LYS A 2 -20.76 15.33 -13.65
CA LYS A 2 -20.38 15.13 -15.07
C LYS A 2 -19.57 16.30 -15.68
N GLU A 3 -19.48 17.44 -15.01
CA GLU A 3 -18.84 18.65 -15.59
C GLU A 3 -17.36 18.85 -15.22
N LEU A 4 -16.81 18.10 -14.25
CA LEU A 4 -15.38 18.18 -13.86
C LEU A 4 -14.45 17.26 -14.66
N LEU A 5 -14.99 16.47 -15.60
CA LEU A 5 -14.20 15.54 -16.44
C LEU A 5 -13.81 16.13 -17.81
N ASN A 6 -14.15 17.37 -18.11
CA ASN A 6 -14.06 17.93 -19.48
C ASN A 6 -12.91 18.92 -19.73
N GLN A 7 -11.95 19.08 -18.83
CA GLN A 7 -10.87 20.09 -19.02
C GLN A 7 -9.46 19.55 -19.28
N SER A 8 -9.29 18.25 -19.58
CA SER A 8 -7.97 17.72 -19.99
C SER A 8 -7.91 17.14 -21.40
N ASN A 9 -8.82 17.60 -22.29
CA ASN A 9 -8.77 17.22 -23.70
C ASN A 9 -8.03 18.27 -24.53
N LYS A 10 -6.71 18.11 -24.68
CA LYS A 10 -5.96 18.65 -25.84
C LYS A 10 -4.90 17.64 -26.26
N TYR A 11 -5.20 16.98 -27.30
CA TYR A 11 -4.48 16.34 -28.38
C TYR A 11 -4.97 14.94 -28.68
N ILE A 12 -6.05 14.87 -29.47
CA ILE A 12 -6.39 13.69 -30.26
C ILE A 12 -6.08 14.10 -31.71
N PRO A 13 -5.10 13.50 -32.38
CA PRO A 13 -4.93 13.71 -33.80
C PRO A 13 -6.08 13.03 -34.58
N PRO A 14 -6.65 13.69 -35.58
CA PRO A 14 -7.70 13.12 -36.40
C PRO A 14 -7.08 12.27 -37.51
N TYR A 15 -6.83 10.99 -37.24
CA TYR A 15 -6.50 10.05 -38.32
C TYR A 15 -7.18 8.70 -38.10
N ASN A 16 -8.21 8.44 -38.89
CA ASN A 16 -8.65 7.10 -39.22
C ASN A 16 -7.55 6.37 -40.00
N PHE A 17 -6.64 5.71 -39.30
CA PHE A 17 -5.73 4.77 -39.93
C PHE A 17 -6.15 3.35 -39.57
N VAL A 18 -6.58 2.60 -40.56
CA VAL A 18 -6.56 1.12 -40.53
C VAL A 18 -5.06 0.74 -40.52
N VAL A 19 -4.49 0.64 -39.33
CA VAL A 19 -3.09 0.22 -39.17
C VAL A 19 -3.10 -1.31 -39.10
N SER A 20 -2.39 -1.95 -40.04
CA SER A 20 -2.20 -3.40 -39.99
C SER A 20 -1.59 -3.83 -38.66
N SER A 21 -1.97 -5.00 -38.15
CA SER A 21 -1.56 -5.56 -36.85
C SER A 21 -0.03 -5.56 -36.61
N ARG A 22 0.79 -5.57 -37.67
CA ARG A 22 2.25 -5.46 -37.57
C ARG A 22 2.76 -4.06 -37.19
N LYS A 23 2.12 -2.98 -37.66
CA LYS A 23 2.49 -1.61 -37.28
C LYS A 23 2.08 -1.25 -35.85
N ILE A 24 0.94 -1.76 -35.39
CA ILE A 24 0.50 -1.60 -33.98
C ILE A 24 1.56 -2.17 -33.03
N ASN A 25 2.14 -3.33 -33.34
CA ASN A 25 3.18 -3.93 -32.51
C ASN A 25 4.49 -3.12 -32.51
N GLN A 26 4.85 -2.46 -33.59
CA GLN A 26 6.07 -1.65 -33.68
C GLN A 26 5.94 -0.34 -32.88
N TYR A 27 4.81 0.34 -32.94
CA TYR A 27 4.52 1.51 -32.10
C TYR A 27 4.40 1.13 -30.62
N ARG A 28 3.81 -0.02 -30.30
CA ARG A 28 3.79 -0.59 -28.94
C ARG A 28 5.22 -0.82 -28.42
N TYR A 29 6.10 -1.37 -29.22
CA TYR A 29 7.48 -1.64 -28.85
C TYR A 29 8.29 -0.37 -28.58
N TRP A 30 8.12 0.67 -29.40
CA TRP A 30 8.74 1.99 -29.20
C TRP A 30 8.22 2.70 -27.92
N TYR A 31 6.92 2.63 -27.67
CA TYR A 31 6.30 3.22 -26.50
C TYR A 31 6.74 2.51 -25.20
N MET A 32 7.06 1.23 -25.26
CA MET A 32 7.61 0.44 -24.14
C MET A 32 9.08 0.77 -23.84
N ILE A 33 9.88 1.12 -24.86
CA ILE A 33 11.33 1.39 -24.70
C ILE A 33 11.56 2.80 -24.09
N GLU A 34 10.74 3.79 -24.39
CA GLU A 34 10.92 5.16 -23.89
C GLU A 34 10.35 5.41 -22.51
N ARG A 35 9.36 4.65 -22.05
CA ARG A 35 8.92 4.69 -20.66
C ARG A 35 9.88 3.84 -19.82
N LYS A 36 10.93 4.45 -19.29
CA LYS A 36 11.47 4.01 -18.02
C LYS A 36 10.29 4.02 -17.05
N ILE A 37 9.70 2.84 -16.77
CA ILE A 37 8.58 2.69 -15.85
C ILE A 37 9.11 3.08 -14.46
N ASN A 38 8.97 4.34 -14.13
CA ASN A 38 9.32 4.84 -12.80
C ASN A 38 8.13 4.57 -11.90
N MET A 39 7.94 3.27 -11.58
CA MET A 39 6.85 2.82 -10.72
C MET A 39 6.97 3.52 -9.37
N LYS A 40 5.95 4.29 -8.98
CA LYS A 40 5.94 4.97 -7.68
C LYS A 40 6.27 3.99 -6.56
N VAL A 41 7.32 4.32 -5.81
CA VAL A 41 7.68 3.60 -4.59
C VAL A 41 6.73 4.03 -3.47
N TYR A 42 6.25 3.06 -2.67
CA TYR A 42 5.42 3.40 -1.51
C TYR A 42 6.23 4.15 -0.47
N ASP A 43 5.73 5.30 -0.06
CA ASP A 43 6.41 6.18 0.88
C ASP A 43 6.64 5.49 2.23
N LYS A 44 7.81 5.72 2.83
CA LYS A 44 8.10 5.16 4.15
C LYS A 44 7.18 5.76 5.20
N ILE A 45 6.34 4.93 5.84
CA ILE A 45 5.52 5.34 6.96
C ILE A 45 6.40 5.46 8.21
N GLU A 46 6.34 6.61 8.88
CA GLU A 46 7.04 6.84 10.15
C GLU A 46 6.29 6.19 11.32
N ALA A 47 7.02 5.75 12.34
CA ALA A 47 6.40 5.33 13.59
C ALA A 47 5.75 6.55 14.29
N ILE A 48 4.68 6.31 15.05
CA ILE A 48 3.96 7.39 15.75
C ILE A 48 4.87 8.17 16.69
N PHE A 49 5.70 7.47 17.47
CA PHE A 49 6.59 8.07 18.46
C PHE A 49 8.04 8.02 18.02
N SER A 50 8.78 9.03 18.42
CA SER A 50 10.21 9.13 18.24
C SER A 50 10.96 8.09 19.07
N ARG A 51 12.20 7.82 18.68
CA ARG A 51 13.13 7.02 19.47
C ARG A 51 14.20 7.92 20.08
N SER A 52 14.54 7.68 21.34
CA SER A 52 15.69 8.33 21.99
C SER A 52 16.95 8.09 21.16
N PHE A 53 17.74 9.13 20.97
CA PHE A 53 19.00 9.01 20.27
C PHE A 53 20.00 8.11 21.02
N GLU A 54 20.01 8.21 22.37
CA GLU A 54 20.93 7.48 23.25
C GLU A 54 20.52 6.03 23.44
N THR A 55 19.26 5.81 23.89
CA THR A 55 18.79 4.47 24.28
C THR A 55 18.15 3.70 23.13
N LYS A 56 17.90 4.34 21.98
CA LYS A 56 17.15 3.81 20.83
C LYS A 56 15.72 3.33 21.17
N LYS A 57 15.24 3.60 22.38
CA LYS A 57 13.89 3.22 22.84
C LYS A 57 12.84 4.21 22.36
N THR A 58 11.64 3.70 22.17
CA THR A 58 10.47 4.52 21.84
C THR A 58 10.11 5.46 23.00
N GLN A 59 9.96 6.74 22.71
CA GLN A 59 9.58 7.78 23.66
C GLN A 59 8.08 8.06 23.51
N LYS A 60 7.24 7.34 24.27
CA LYS A 60 5.77 7.54 24.23
C LYS A 60 5.44 9.02 24.48
N GLY A 61 4.51 9.55 23.68
CA GLY A 61 4.09 10.96 23.73
C GLY A 61 4.99 11.93 22.97
N VAL A 62 6.15 11.51 22.49
CA VAL A 62 7.01 12.35 21.63
C VAL A 62 6.78 11.92 20.16
N TYR A 63 5.94 12.67 19.48
CA TYR A 63 5.53 12.33 18.10
C TYR A 63 6.67 12.55 17.08
N ASN A 64 6.78 11.65 16.11
CA ASN A 64 7.76 11.80 14.99
C ASN A 64 7.34 12.86 13.97
N ASN A 65 6.03 13.08 13.83
CA ASN A 65 5.47 13.96 12.81
C ASN A 65 4.56 15.00 13.48
N PRO A 66 4.89 16.29 13.38
CA PRO A 66 4.07 17.36 13.98
C PRO A 66 2.62 17.37 13.46
N ALA A 67 2.37 17.02 12.19
CA ALA A 67 1.01 16.95 11.67
C ALA A 67 0.20 15.81 12.33
N VAL A 68 0.84 14.71 12.69
CA VAL A 68 0.23 13.60 13.43
C VAL A 68 -0.11 14.06 14.86
N GLU A 69 0.79 14.79 15.51
CA GLU A 69 0.59 15.34 16.86
C GLU A 69 -0.58 16.32 16.90
N VAL A 70 -0.63 17.27 15.99
CA VAL A 70 -1.70 18.28 15.91
C VAL A 70 -3.08 17.63 15.70
N LEU A 71 -3.13 16.51 14.98
CA LEU A 71 -4.38 15.81 14.66
C LEU A 71 -4.70 14.65 15.61
N LYS A 72 -3.96 14.44 16.70
CA LYS A 72 -4.09 13.27 17.58
C LYS A 72 -5.49 13.07 18.16
N ASP A 73 -6.20 14.16 18.44
CA ASP A 73 -7.54 14.15 19.02
C ASP A 73 -8.65 14.09 17.94
N SER A 74 -8.28 14.09 16.66
CA SER A 74 -9.21 13.92 15.53
C SER A 74 -9.59 12.45 15.37
N GLN A 75 -10.48 12.17 14.41
CA GLN A 75 -10.86 10.80 14.07
C GLN A 75 -9.88 10.18 13.08
N TRP A 76 -9.36 9.02 13.42
CA TRP A 76 -8.44 8.22 12.62
C TRP A 76 -9.02 6.85 12.31
N ILE A 77 -8.58 6.26 11.22
CA ILE A 77 -8.80 4.86 10.87
C ILE A 77 -7.49 4.12 11.09
N GLY A 78 -7.51 3.10 11.95
CA GLY A 78 -6.46 2.12 12.11
C GLY A 78 -6.77 0.87 11.28
N THR A 79 -5.88 0.50 10.36
CA THR A 79 -5.95 -0.79 9.66
C THR A 79 -4.84 -1.71 10.14
N GLU A 80 -5.08 -3.02 10.17
CA GLU A 80 -4.06 -3.97 10.58
C GLU A 80 -2.80 -3.83 9.71
N LYS A 81 -1.66 -3.77 10.35
CA LYS A 81 -0.38 -3.84 9.70
C LYS A 81 0.05 -5.30 9.57
N ILE A 82 -0.12 -5.84 8.39
CA ILE A 82 0.32 -7.20 8.07
C ILE A 82 1.85 -7.24 8.03
N ASP A 83 2.44 -8.25 8.66
CA ASP A 83 3.88 -8.51 8.62
C ASP A 83 4.22 -9.41 7.41
N GLY A 84 4.82 -8.83 6.40
CA GLY A 84 5.13 -9.51 5.16
C GLY A 84 6.17 -8.76 4.33
N THR A 85 5.96 -8.70 3.04
CA THR A 85 6.78 -7.93 2.11
C THR A 85 5.92 -7.05 1.22
N ASN A 86 6.30 -5.78 1.11
CA ASN A 86 5.57 -4.83 0.26
C ASN A 86 5.66 -5.24 -1.21
N ILE A 87 4.51 -5.29 -1.86
CA ILE A 87 4.33 -5.60 -3.28
C ILE A 87 3.63 -4.45 -3.97
N ARG A 88 4.12 -4.14 -5.16
CA ARG A 88 3.48 -3.23 -6.12
C ARG A 88 3.00 -4.04 -7.31
N VAL A 89 1.70 -3.99 -7.60
CA VAL A 89 1.11 -4.51 -8.83
C VAL A 89 0.80 -3.30 -9.70
N HIS A 90 1.49 -3.18 -10.81
CA HIS A 90 1.42 -2.01 -11.68
C HIS A 90 0.73 -2.35 -13.00
N TRP A 91 -0.30 -1.60 -13.31
CA TRP A 91 -0.98 -1.56 -14.59
C TRP A 91 -0.60 -0.26 -15.31
N ASP A 92 0.05 -0.35 -16.45
CA ASP A 92 0.53 0.79 -17.24
C ASP A 92 -0.45 1.20 -18.36
N GLY A 93 -1.65 0.64 -18.34
CA GLY A 93 -2.67 0.80 -19.38
C GLY A 93 -2.65 -0.32 -20.43
N TYR A 94 -1.68 -1.24 -20.38
CA TYR A 94 -1.54 -2.36 -21.32
C TYR A 94 -1.07 -3.65 -20.69
N SER A 95 -0.22 -3.57 -19.68
CA SER A 95 0.42 -4.72 -19.08
C SER A 95 0.47 -4.63 -17.57
N ILE A 96 0.50 -5.80 -16.93
CA ILE A 96 0.64 -5.92 -15.49
C ILE A 96 2.08 -6.31 -15.18
N SER A 97 2.70 -5.57 -14.26
CA SER A 97 4.05 -5.85 -13.78
C SER A 97 4.10 -5.82 -12.26
N PHE A 98 5.13 -6.48 -11.70
CA PHE A 98 5.27 -6.65 -10.25
C PHE A 98 6.63 -6.14 -9.79
N ALA A 99 6.64 -5.46 -8.65
CA ALA A 99 7.87 -5.05 -7.99
C ALA A 99 7.71 -5.16 -6.46
N GLY A 100 8.83 -5.32 -5.76
CA GLY A 100 8.86 -5.21 -4.31
C GLY A 100 8.84 -3.74 -3.86
N ARG A 101 9.20 -3.45 -2.61
CA ARG A 101 9.20 -2.10 -2.05
C ARG A 101 10.02 -1.11 -2.86
N THR A 102 11.15 -1.53 -3.39
CA THR A 102 12.02 -0.76 -4.29
C THR A 102 12.20 -1.54 -5.58
N ASP A 103 12.69 -0.88 -6.63
CA ASP A 103 12.90 -1.54 -7.93
C ASP A 103 14.01 -2.60 -7.89
N LYS A 104 14.89 -2.54 -6.88
CA LYS A 104 15.95 -3.54 -6.64
C LYS A 104 15.50 -4.70 -5.73
N ALA A 105 14.35 -4.57 -5.06
CA ALA A 105 13.86 -5.61 -4.16
C ALA A 105 13.37 -6.82 -4.94
N GLN A 106 13.91 -7.99 -4.60
CA GLN A 106 13.47 -9.24 -5.20
C GLN A 106 12.19 -9.74 -4.53
N ILE A 107 11.24 -10.19 -5.35
CA ILE A 107 10.02 -10.85 -4.87
C ILE A 107 10.34 -12.35 -4.71
N PRO A 108 10.00 -12.97 -3.55
CA PRO A 108 10.17 -14.41 -3.38
C PRO A 108 9.53 -15.20 -4.53
N PRO A 109 10.21 -16.20 -5.11
CA PRO A 109 9.73 -16.88 -6.33
C PRO A 109 8.32 -17.47 -6.22
N LEU A 110 7.98 -18.05 -5.07
CA LEU A 110 6.65 -18.61 -4.83
C LEU A 110 5.57 -17.51 -4.84
N LEU A 111 5.85 -16.38 -4.20
CA LEU A 111 4.95 -15.22 -4.21
C LEU A 111 4.81 -14.63 -5.62
N LEU A 112 5.92 -14.50 -6.36
CA LEU A 112 5.86 -13.99 -7.74
C LEU A 112 5.01 -14.90 -8.64
N LYS A 113 5.13 -16.23 -8.48
CA LYS A 113 4.28 -17.17 -9.20
C LYS A 113 2.81 -16.94 -8.87
N TYR A 114 2.48 -16.89 -7.58
CA TYR A 114 1.12 -16.60 -7.11
C TYR A 114 0.57 -15.29 -7.67
N LEU A 115 1.36 -14.21 -7.62
CA LEU A 115 0.93 -12.90 -8.13
C LEU A 115 0.63 -12.93 -9.63
N LYS A 116 1.45 -13.62 -10.42
CA LYS A 116 1.23 -13.80 -11.86
C LYS A 116 -0.07 -14.55 -12.14
N GLU A 117 -0.33 -15.61 -11.41
CA GLU A 117 -1.58 -16.39 -11.55
C GLU A 117 -2.79 -15.59 -11.08
N LYS A 118 -2.66 -14.88 -9.94
CA LYS A 118 -3.75 -14.10 -9.36
C LYS A 118 -4.16 -12.89 -10.21
N PHE A 119 -3.21 -12.25 -10.85
CA PHE A 119 -3.40 -11.05 -11.67
C PHE A 119 -3.26 -11.34 -13.17
N ASP A 120 -3.41 -12.58 -13.61
CA ASP A 120 -3.51 -12.93 -15.04
C ASP A 120 -4.92 -12.61 -15.57
N CYS A 121 -5.25 -11.32 -15.56
CA CYS A 121 -6.60 -10.82 -15.87
C CYS A 121 -6.54 -9.43 -16.54
N HIS A 122 -5.77 -9.31 -17.63
CA HIS A 122 -5.58 -8.06 -18.37
C HIS A 122 -6.90 -7.40 -18.77
N GLU A 123 -7.85 -8.18 -19.28
CA GLU A 123 -9.17 -7.69 -19.70
C GLU A 123 -9.94 -7.04 -18.54
N LEU A 124 -9.83 -7.61 -17.34
CA LEU A 124 -10.47 -7.06 -16.14
C LEU A 124 -9.80 -5.74 -15.73
N PHE A 125 -8.45 -5.65 -15.79
CA PHE A 125 -7.74 -4.41 -15.51
C PHE A 125 -8.07 -3.31 -16.53
N GLU A 126 -8.16 -3.66 -17.82
CA GLU A 126 -8.59 -2.72 -18.85
C GLU A 126 -10.02 -2.24 -18.62
N GLN A 127 -10.93 -3.14 -18.24
CA GLN A 127 -12.32 -2.80 -17.93
C GLN A 127 -12.44 -1.86 -16.71
N ILE A 128 -11.67 -2.09 -15.66
CA ILE A 128 -11.74 -1.30 -14.43
C ILE A 128 -11.00 0.04 -14.59
N PHE A 129 -9.81 0.03 -15.18
CA PHE A 129 -8.89 1.15 -15.17
C PHE A 129 -8.71 1.83 -16.53
N GLY A 130 -9.05 1.13 -17.62
CA GLY A 130 -8.76 1.60 -18.98
C GLY A 130 -7.26 1.81 -19.18
N GLY A 131 -6.91 2.83 -19.94
CA GLY A 131 -5.52 3.22 -20.20
C GLY A 131 -4.83 4.03 -19.08
N LYS A 132 -5.36 4.02 -17.84
CA LYS A 132 -4.78 4.77 -16.73
C LYS A 132 -3.57 4.04 -16.15
N ASP A 133 -2.61 4.82 -15.64
CA ASP A 133 -1.47 4.31 -14.86
C ASP A 133 -1.94 4.05 -13.41
N VAL A 134 -1.87 2.79 -12.96
CA VAL A 134 -2.40 2.34 -11.67
C VAL A 134 -1.40 1.48 -10.94
N ILE A 135 -1.20 1.75 -9.66
CA ILE A 135 -0.42 0.89 -8.78
C ILE A 135 -1.29 0.43 -7.61
N LEU A 136 -1.42 -0.88 -7.48
CA LEU A 136 -1.98 -1.52 -6.30
C LEU A 136 -0.84 -1.78 -5.32
N PHE A 137 -0.93 -1.21 -4.14
CA PHE A 137 0.01 -1.44 -3.05
C PHE A 137 -0.57 -2.45 -2.07
N GLY A 138 0.17 -3.52 -1.83
CA GLY A 138 -0.24 -4.56 -0.89
C GLY A 138 0.92 -5.22 -0.18
N GLU A 139 0.59 -6.13 0.71
CA GLU A 139 1.55 -6.95 1.43
C GLU A 139 1.45 -8.38 0.95
N GLY A 140 2.57 -8.95 0.51
CA GLY A 140 2.70 -10.37 0.26
C GLY A 140 3.11 -11.08 1.55
N TYR A 141 2.44 -12.17 1.90
CA TYR A 141 2.67 -12.86 3.16
C TYR A 141 2.55 -14.39 3.00
N GLY A 142 2.99 -15.13 4.01
CA GLY A 142 2.93 -16.59 4.04
C GLY A 142 4.29 -17.29 4.02
N LYS A 143 4.38 -18.48 3.40
CA LYS A 143 5.55 -19.34 3.42
C LYS A 143 6.86 -18.63 3.07
N LYS A 144 7.86 -18.74 3.94
CA LYS A 144 9.18 -18.09 3.82
C LYS A 144 9.15 -16.57 3.72
N ILE A 145 8.01 -15.95 4.04
CA ILE A 145 7.83 -14.52 4.20
C ILE A 145 7.47 -14.30 5.67
N ASN A 146 7.72 -13.11 6.19
CA ASN A 146 7.37 -12.77 7.56
C ASN A 146 5.87 -12.96 7.83
N GLY A 147 5.52 -13.18 9.10
CA GLY A 147 4.14 -13.42 9.52
C GLY A 147 3.68 -14.86 9.26
N ASN A 148 3.45 -15.61 10.34
CA ASN A 148 2.98 -17.00 10.24
C ASN A 148 1.44 -17.05 10.15
N TYR A 149 0.86 -16.36 9.18
CA TYR A 149 -0.60 -16.24 9.05
C TYR A 149 -1.24 -17.42 8.33
N LEU A 150 -0.47 -18.09 7.48
CA LEU A 150 -0.93 -19.21 6.65
C LEU A 150 -0.19 -20.49 6.99
N GLY A 151 -0.73 -21.63 6.57
CA GLY A 151 -0.04 -22.90 6.61
C GLY A 151 1.32 -22.86 5.90
N LYS A 152 2.17 -23.86 6.17
CA LYS A 152 3.59 -23.86 5.76
C LYS A 152 3.83 -23.76 4.24
N GLU A 153 2.84 -24.02 3.41
CA GLU A 153 3.00 -24.12 1.96
C GLU A 153 2.42 -22.95 1.19
N ASP A 154 1.57 -22.11 1.80
CA ASP A 154 0.82 -21.09 1.09
C ASP A 154 1.45 -19.70 1.17
N VAL A 155 1.20 -18.90 0.12
CA VAL A 155 1.46 -17.46 0.07
C VAL A 155 0.20 -16.75 -0.40
N ASP A 156 0.04 -15.48 -0.03
CA ASP A 156 -1.10 -14.68 -0.46
C ASP A 156 -0.73 -13.20 -0.55
N PHE A 157 -1.65 -12.39 -1.05
CA PHE A 157 -1.54 -10.95 -1.20
C PHE A 157 -2.74 -10.26 -0.58
N ILE A 158 -2.50 -9.16 0.14
CA ILE A 158 -3.55 -8.33 0.72
C ILE A 158 -3.32 -6.86 0.36
N LEU A 159 -4.33 -6.23 -0.22
CA LEU A 159 -4.31 -4.84 -0.68
C LEU A 159 -4.42 -3.87 0.51
N PHE A 160 -3.71 -2.75 0.47
CA PHE A 160 -3.86 -1.70 1.47
C PHE A 160 -4.03 -0.28 0.89
N ASP A 161 -3.51 -0.01 -0.31
CA ASP A 161 -3.69 1.27 -1.01
C ASP A 161 -3.74 1.09 -2.52
N VAL A 162 -4.36 2.06 -3.20
CA VAL A 162 -4.37 2.18 -4.67
C VAL A 162 -3.94 3.59 -5.05
N TYR A 163 -3.05 3.68 -6.04
CA TYR A 163 -2.55 4.93 -6.57
C TYR A 163 -2.87 5.03 -8.05
N ILE A 164 -3.58 6.08 -8.45
CA ILE A 164 -4.02 6.31 -9.83
C ILE A 164 -3.66 7.75 -10.21
N ASN A 165 -2.97 7.93 -11.33
CA ASN A 165 -2.69 9.24 -11.91
C ASN A 165 -2.16 10.29 -10.89
N GLY A 166 -1.27 9.88 -9.99
CA GLY A 166 -0.67 10.79 -9.03
C GLY A 166 -1.37 10.90 -7.67
N LEU A 167 -2.49 10.22 -7.47
CA LEU A 167 -3.30 10.31 -6.26
C LEU A 167 -3.51 8.94 -5.59
N TYR A 168 -3.43 8.90 -4.27
CA TYR A 168 -3.94 7.78 -3.49
C TYR A 168 -5.46 7.87 -3.40
N LEU A 169 -6.12 6.73 -3.52
CA LEU A 169 -7.57 6.66 -3.41
C LEU A 169 -8.02 6.63 -1.94
N GLU A 170 -9.21 7.11 -1.69
CA GLU A 170 -9.90 6.97 -0.41
C GLU A 170 -10.25 5.50 -0.14
N ARG A 171 -10.39 5.15 1.14
CA ARG A 171 -10.63 3.79 1.61
C ARG A 171 -11.78 3.10 0.88
N LYS A 172 -12.91 3.77 0.70
CA LYS A 172 -14.09 3.21 0.02
C LYS A 172 -13.78 2.78 -1.42
N ALA A 173 -13.06 3.61 -2.17
CA ALA A 173 -12.68 3.27 -3.54
C ALA A 173 -11.67 2.11 -3.59
N VAL A 174 -10.77 2.01 -2.61
CA VAL A 174 -9.85 0.86 -2.48
C VAL A 174 -10.63 -0.43 -2.20
N GLU A 175 -11.66 -0.39 -1.36
CA GLU A 175 -12.55 -1.53 -1.07
C GLU A 175 -13.33 -1.98 -2.32
N GLU A 176 -13.84 -1.05 -3.10
CA GLU A 176 -14.53 -1.34 -4.36
C GLU A 176 -13.59 -2.01 -5.37
N ILE A 177 -12.36 -1.52 -5.52
CA ILE A 177 -11.34 -2.12 -6.40
C ILE A 177 -10.93 -3.50 -5.89
N ALA A 178 -10.74 -3.68 -4.58
CA ALA A 178 -10.42 -4.98 -3.99
C ALA A 178 -11.51 -6.01 -4.29
N SER A 179 -12.78 -5.61 -4.19
CA SER A 179 -13.93 -6.45 -4.53
C SER A 179 -13.97 -6.81 -6.01
N LEU A 180 -13.77 -5.84 -6.91
CA LEU A 180 -13.76 -6.09 -8.35
C LEU A 180 -12.64 -7.03 -8.78
N LEU A 181 -11.45 -6.91 -8.18
CA LEU A 181 -10.29 -7.77 -8.45
C LEU A 181 -10.32 -9.08 -7.65
N ASN A 182 -11.32 -9.27 -6.79
CA ASN A 182 -11.41 -10.41 -5.88
C ASN A 182 -10.11 -10.61 -5.08
N VAL A 183 -9.56 -9.51 -4.50
CA VAL A 183 -8.38 -9.55 -3.63
C VAL A 183 -8.76 -9.18 -2.20
N LYS A 184 -8.05 -9.74 -1.22
CA LYS A 184 -8.23 -9.34 0.17
C LYS A 184 -7.77 -7.90 0.38
N ILE A 185 -8.40 -7.21 1.33
CA ILE A 185 -8.01 -5.87 1.77
C ILE A 185 -7.71 -5.89 3.26
N VAL A 186 -6.67 -5.15 3.69
CA VAL A 186 -6.35 -5.04 5.12
C VAL A 186 -7.57 -4.56 5.92
N PRO A 187 -7.92 -5.25 7.02
CA PRO A 187 -9.11 -4.90 7.78
C PRO A 187 -8.94 -3.60 8.56
N ILE A 188 -10.04 -2.87 8.73
CA ILE A 188 -10.12 -1.81 9.73
C ILE A 188 -10.19 -2.46 11.09
N THR A 189 -9.26 -2.14 11.98
CA THR A 189 -9.20 -2.67 13.35
C THR A 189 -10.00 -1.81 14.31
N LYS A 190 -9.87 -0.48 14.17
CA LYS A 190 -10.54 0.51 15.02
C LYS A 190 -10.62 1.87 14.31
N GLN A 191 -11.67 2.62 14.62
CA GLN A 191 -11.77 4.05 14.37
C GLN A 191 -11.81 4.77 15.73
N GLY A 192 -11.17 5.92 15.82
CA GLY A 192 -11.09 6.70 17.06
C GLY A 192 -9.93 7.70 17.04
N THR A 193 -9.59 8.24 18.22
CA THR A 193 -8.42 9.11 18.39
C THR A 193 -7.12 8.31 18.32
N LEU A 194 -5.99 8.99 18.16
CA LEU A 194 -4.69 8.27 18.15
C LEU A 194 -4.41 7.58 19.48
N ASP A 195 -4.80 8.17 20.60
CA ASP A 195 -4.59 7.55 21.91
C ASP A 195 -5.36 6.23 22.03
N GLU A 196 -6.62 6.19 21.56
CA GLU A 196 -7.40 4.95 21.53
C GLU A 196 -6.80 3.89 20.60
N LEU A 197 -6.17 4.31 19.51
CA LEU A 197 -5.47 3.40 18.60
C LEU A 197 -4.15 2.89 19.21
N VAL A 198 -3.43 3.74 19.94
CA VAL A 198 -2.23 3.34 20.71
C VAL A 198 -2.59 2.33 21.79
N GLU A 199 -3.66 2.58 22.56
CA GLU A 199 -4.15 1.63 23.58
C GLU A 199 -4.51 0.27 23.00
N LEU A 200 -5.19 0.23 21.84
CA LEU A 200 -5.51 -1.02 21.16
C LEU A 200 -4.25 -1.83 20.87
N VAL A 201 -3.22 -1.17 20.29
CA VAL A 201 -1.96 -1.86 19.94
C VAL A 201 -1.18 -2.23 21.20
N GLU A 202 -1.20 -1.39 22.23
CA GLU A 202 -0.53 -1.68 23.50
C GLU A 202 -1.13 -2.88 24.22
N LYS A 203 -2.45 -3.03 24.22
CA LYS A 203 -3.11 -4.24 24.73
C LYS A 203 -2.80 -5.49 23.92
N GLY A 204 -2.39 -5.31 22.67
CA GLY A 204 -2.24 -6.40 21.72
C GLY A 204 -3.58 -6.94 21.24
N PHE A 205 -3.58 -7.46 20.01
CA PHE A 205 -4.75 -8.14 19.44
C PHE A 205 -4.32 -9.24 18.49
N GLY A 206 -5.16 -10.26 18.33
CA GLY A 206 -4.93 -11.33 17.37
C GLY A 206 -5.13 -10.82 15.95
N SER A 207 -4.22 -11.20 15.03
CA SER A 207 -4.34 -10.83 13.63
C SER A 207 -5.69 -11.27 13.05
N TYR A 208 -6.25 -10.46 12.17
CA TYR A 208 -7.46 -10.81 11.45
C TYR A 208 -7.28 -12.05 10.56
N LEU A 209 -6.07 -12.23 10.02
CA LEU A 209 -5.74 -13.37 9.17
C LEU A 209 -5.58 -14.68 9.97
N ASN A 210 -5.07 -14.58 11.19
CA ASN A 210 -4.95 -15.73 12.11
C ASN A 210 -4.98 -15.23 13.57
N LYS A 211 -6.04 -15.53 14.28
CA LYS A 211 -6.29 -15.04 15.66
C LYS A 211 -5.27 -15.55 16.69
N GLU A 212 -4.57 -16.64 16.41
CA GLU A 212 -3.51 -17.19 17.25
C GLU A 212 -2.21 -16.41 17.13
N VAL A 213 -2.07 -15.59 16.08
CA VAL A 213 -0.89 -14.77 15.83
C VAL A 213 -1.17 -13.33 16.32
N THR A 214 -0.32 -12.81 17.19
CA THR A 214 -0.38 -11.41 17.59
C THR A 214 -0.10 -10.52 16.39
N ALA A 215 -0.99 -9.56 16.10
CA ALA A 215 -0.81 -8.60 15.01
C ALA A 215 0.47 -7.75 15.23
N GLU A 216 1.18 -7.42 14.16
CA GLU A 216 2.36 -6.55 14.23
C GLU A 216 2.01 -5.16 14.79
N GLY A 217 0.79 -4.72 14.55
CA GLY A 217 0.26 -3.43 14.93
C GLY A 217 -0.74 -2.89 13.91
N ILE A 218 -0.80 -1.59 13.77
CA ILE A 218 -1.68 -0.92 12.82
C ILE A 218 -0.95 0.15 12.00
N VAL A 219 -1.55 0.48 10.85
CA VAL A 219 -1.29 1.72 10.11
C VAL A 219 -2.49 2.63 10.31
N ALA A 220 -2.24 3.84 10.81
CA ALA A 220 -3.26 4.83 11.12
C ALA A 220 -3.18 6.02 10.17
N ARG A 221 -4.34 6.49 9.71
CA ARG A 221 -4.51 7.71 8.91
C ARG A 221 -5.78 8.44 9.36
N PRO A 222 -5.84 9.78 9.21
CA PRO A 222 -7.07 10.51 9.45
C PRO A 222 -8.23 9.94 8.63
N LEU A 223 -9.46 10.10 9.10
CA LEU A 223 -10.67 9.61 8.40
C LEU A 223 -10.76 10.16 6.96
N VAL A 224 -10.27 11.38 6.77
CA VAL A 224 -10.12 12.01 5.45
C VAL A 224 -8.63 12.01 5.07
N GLU A 225 -8.33 11.69 3.84
CA GLU A 225 -6.94 11.69 3.34
C GLU A 225 -6.36 13.11 3.40
N LEU A 226 -5.39 13.33 4.25
CA LEU A 226 -4.73 14.62 4.45
C LEU A 226 -3.27 14.58 4.01
N ARG A 227 -2.79 15.73 3.54
CA ARG A 227 -1.38 15.93 3.17
C ARG A 227 -0.83 17.17 3.85
N THR A 228 0.44 17.13 4.18
CA THR A 228 1.21 18.28 4.64
C THR A 228 1.52 19.21 3.46
N ASN A 229 1.95 20.45 3.74
CA ASN A 229 2.28 21.45 2.71
C ASN A 229 3.35 20.99 1.71
N ASN A 230 4.22 20.04 2.12
CA ASN A 230 5.22 19.44 1.24
C ASN A 230 4.70 18.21 0.47
N GLY A 231 3.38 17.97 0.48
CA GLY A 231 2.71 16.90 -0.26
C GLY A 231 2.77 15.51 0.37
N LYS A 232 3.43 15.34 1.52
CA LYS A 232 3.47 14.05 2.23
C LYS A 232 2.12 13.73 2.86
N ARG A 233 1.71 12.46 2.82
CA ARG A 233 0.50 11.98 3.50
C ARG A 233 0.64 12.11 5.01
N VAL A 234 -0.47 12.44 5.68
CA VAL A 234 -0.57 12.33 7.14
C VAL A 234 -0.95 10.89 7.46
N ILE A 235 0.05 10.07 7.72
CA ILE A 235 -0.08 8.64 7.99
C ILE A 235 1.02 8.21 8.95
N THR A 236 0.72 7.30 9.85
CA THR A 236 1.68 6.78 10.82
C THR A 236 1.48 5.29 11.07
N LYS A 237 2.45 4.62 11.67
CA LYS A 237 2.33 3.23 12.10
C LYS A 237 2.56 3.11 13.60
N ILE A 238 1.81 2.23 14.22
CA ILE A 238 1.90 1.89 15.64
C ILE A 238 2.19 0.39 15.71
N LYS A 239 3.36 0.02 16.22
CA LYS A 239 3.77 -1.38 16.31
C LYS A 239 3.75 -1.86 17.74
N TYR A 240 3.21 -3.06 17.94
CA TYR A 240 3.16 -3.73 19.24
C TYR A 240 4.55 -3.79 19.90
N ARG A 241 5.56 -4.25 19.16
CA ARG A 241 6.94 -4.36 19.67
C ARG A 241 7.54 -3.01 20.10
N ASP A 242 7.22 -1.91 19.39
CA ASP A 242 7.78 -0.60 19.67
C ASP A 242 7.23 -0.04 21.01
N LEU A 243 6.02 -0.46 21.42
CA LEU A 243 5.40 -0.10 22.69
C LEU A 243 5.83 -0.99 23.87
N HIS A 244 6.39 -2.20 23.57
CA HIS A 244 6.79 -3.20 24.56
C HIS A 244 8.31 -3.46 24.57
N GLU A 245 9.11 -2.51 24.09
CA GLU A 245 10.56 -2.65 24.12
C GLU A 245 11.06 -2.82 25.57
N LYS A 246 11.40 -4.08 25.92
CA LYS A 246 12.08 -4.36 27.20
C LYS A 246 13.42 -3.64 27.20
N GLY A 247 13.76 -3.04 28.35
CA GLY A 247 15.01 -2.35 28.52
C GLY A 247 16.19 -3.22 28.06
N GLY A 248 16.89 -2.79 27.00
CA GLY A 248 18.15 -3.40 26.66
C GLY A 248 19.07 -3.35 27.87
N LYS A 249 19.76 -4.44 28.19
CA LYS A 249 20.84 -4.42 29.18
C LYS A 249 21.81 -3.33 28.74
N ILE A 250 22.03 -2.35 29.60
CA ILE A 250 23.19 -1.49 29.53
C ILE A 250 24.33 -2.47 29.78
N ASN A 251 25.14 -2.78 28.77
CA ASN A 251 26.43 -3.43 29.01
C ASN A 251 27.31 -2.36 29.62
N ASP A 252 27.58 -2.49 30.90
CA ASP A 252 28.60 -1.77 31.64
C ASP A 252 29.97 -2.04 31.02
#